data_9c7d9929f7999495ac5295339ccb512f
#
_entry.id   9c7d9929f7999495ac5295339ccb512f
#
_cell.length_a   1.000
_cell.length_b   1.000
_cell.length_c   1.000
_cell.angle_alpha   90.00
_cell.angle_beta   90.00
_cell.angle_gamma   90.00
#
_symmetry.space_group_name_H-M   'P 1'
#
loop_
_entity.id
_entity.type
_entity.pdbx_description
1 polymer ?
#
loop_
_entity_poly.entity_id
_entity_poly.type
_entity_poly.pdbx_seq_one_letter_code
_entity_poly.pdbx_strand_id
1 'polypeptide(L)'
;MSARHSRLIILGSGPAGYSAAVYAARANLKPTLIAGLQLGGQLTTTTEVDNWPGDPEGLTGPALMDRMQAHAERFGTELVYDHINEVDLNVRPFVLKGDMEEYTCDALIIATGATAQYLGLESEQNFMGQGVSACATCDGFFYKNQKVMVVGGGNTAVEEALYLSNIASHVTLVHRRDSLRSEKILQDHLFAKEKEGKISIIWNHEVEEVLGDNTGVTSVRLKSTQDESKQDVEVHGLFVAIGHKPNTGMFEGQLNLRDGYIQVQSGTSGNATATSVAGVFAAGDVADSIYRQAITSAGSGCMAALDAEKYLDNL
;
A
#
# COMPACT_ATOMS: atom_id res chain seq x y z
N MET A 1 24.50 -24.47 -7.31
CA MET A 1 23.66 -24.98 -6.21
C MET A 1 22.34 -25.41 -6.82
N SER A 2 21.69 -26.48 -6.34
CA SER A 2 20.35 -26.84 -6.85
C SER A 2 19.34 -25.82 -6.33
N ALA A 3 18.47 -25.33 -7.21
CA ALA A 3 17.38 -24.44 -6.83
C ALA A 3 16.48 -25.12 -5.79
N ARG A 4 15.99 -24.34 -4.81
CA ARG A 4 15.06 -24.81 -3.78
C ARG A 4 13.66 -24.85 -4.38
N HIS A 5 13.06 -26.01 -4.51
CA HIS A 5 11.72 -26.17 -5.04
C HIS A 5 10.65 -26.15 -3.95
N SER A 6 9.57 -25.41 -4.20
CA SER A 6 8.34 -25.42 -3.41
C SER A 6 7.13 -25.47 -4.33
N ARG A 7 6.14 -26.31 -4.02
CA ARG A 7 4.92 -26.44 -4.84
C ARG A 7 4.19 -25.10 -4.98
N LEU A 8 4.19 -24.28 -3.92
CA LEU A 8 3.62 -22.93 -3.88
C LEU A 8 4.58 -21.96 -3.21
N ILE A 9 4.94 -20.90 -3.91
CA ILE A 9 5.64 -19.74 -3.34
C ILE A 9 4.68 -18.57 -3.19
N ILE A 10 4.76 -17.88 -2.06
CA ILE A 10 4.09 -16.61 -1.78
C ILE A 10 5.17 -15.56 -1.66
N LEU A 11 5.13 -14.52 -2.50
CA LEU A 11 6.13 -13.48 -2.54
C LEU A 11 5.61 -12.20 -1.88
N GLY A 12 6.12 -11.91 -0.69
CA GLY A 12 5.74 -10.77 0.16
C GLY A 12 5.05 -11.18 1.46
N SER A 13 5.40 -10.49 2.55
CA SER A 13 4.99 -10.79 3.94
C SER A 13 3.98 -9.79 4.53
N GLY A 14 3.33 -8.98 3.70
CA GLY A 14 2.23 -8.11 4.14
C GLY A 14 0.94 -8.88 4.45
N PRO A 15 -0.17 -8.20 4.77
CA PRO A 15 -1.46 -8.83 5.11
C PRO A 15 -1.96 -9.80 4.03
N ALA A 16 -1.74 -9.49 2.76
CA ALA A 16 -2.09 -10.39 1.65
C ALA A 16 -1.27 -11.68 1.69
N GLY A 17 0.05 -11.57 1.86
CA GLY A 17 0.95 -12.72 1.89
C GLY A 17 0.70 -13.64 3.08
N TYR A 18 0.61 -13.09 4.30
CA TYR A 18 0.30 -13.91 5.48
C TYR A 18 -1.09 -14.54 5.42
N SER A 19 -2.10 -13.82 4.94
CA SER A 19 -3.43 -14.39 4.75
C SER A 19 -3.40 -15.56 3.74
N ALA A 20 -2.74 -15.37 2.59
CA ALA A 20 -2.55 -16.42 1.61
C ALA A 20 -1.82 -17.64 2.23
N ALA A 21 -0.78 -17.39 3.02
CA ALA A 21 0.00 -18.44 3.68
C ALA A 21 -0.84 -19.28 4.66
N VAL A 22 -1.68 -18.63 5.48
CA VAL A 22 -2.58 -19.34 6.40
C VAL A 22 -3.54 -20.26 5.65
N TYR A 23 -4.18 -19.75 4.59
CA TYR A 23 -5.16 -20.55 3.82
C TYR A 23 -4.48 -21.69 3.04
N ALA A 24 -3.35 -21.41 2.37
CA ALA A 24 -2.60 -22.42 1.64
C ALA A 24 -2.02 -23.53 2.56
N ALA A 25 -1.50 -23.15 3.74
CA ALA A 25 -0.99 -24.11 4.70
C ALA A 25 -2.10 -25.01 5.26
N ARG A 26 -3.28 -24.45 5.53
CA ARG A 26 -4.47 -25.22 5.96
C ARG A 26 -5.00 -26.16 4.87
N ALA A 27 -4.79 -25.82 3.61
CA ALA A 27 -5.06 -26.71 2.47
C ALA A 27 -3.94 -27.77 2.25
N ASN A 28 -2.97 -27.85 3.17
CA ASN A 28 -1.83 -28.77 3.12
C ASN A 28 -0.91 -28.56 1.90
N LEU A 29 -0.87 -27.36 1.36
CA LEU A 29 0.01 -27.02 0.22
C LEU A 29 1.47 -26.78 0.63
N LYS A 30 1.75 -26.68 1.94
CA LYS A 30 3.07 -26.41 2.50
C LYS A 30 3.76 -25.22 1.81
N PRO A 31 3.17 -24.03 1.86
CA PRO A 31 3.68 -22.89 1.13
C PRO A 31 5.02 -22.42 1.71
N THR A 32 5.90 -21.94 0.83
CA THR A 32 7.06 -21.13 1.20
C THR A 32 6.70 -19.66 1.00
N LEU A 33 6.79 -18.85 2.05
CA LEU A 33 6.61 -17.41 2.00
C LEU A 33 7.97 -16.73 2.01
N ILE A 34 8.29 -15.98 0.96
CA ILE A 34 9.52 -15.18 0.86
C ILE A 34 9.21 -13.74 1.25
N ALA A 35 9.84 -13.27 2.34
CA ALA A 35 9.42 -12.07 3.06
C ALA A 35 9.71 -10.76 2.31
N GLY A 36 10.79 -10.70 1.50
CA GLY A 36 11.32 -9.47 0.95
C GLY A 36 12.18 -8.69 1.94
N LEU A 37 12.53 -7.45 1.60
CA LEU A 37 13.40 -6.59 2.41
C LEU A 37 12.73 -6.12 3.71
N GLN A 38 11.41 -5.94 3.72
CA GLN A 38 10.65 -5.47 4.87
C GLN A 38 9.68 -6.56 5.32
N LEU A 39 10.08 -7.28 6.38
CA LEU A 39 9.23 -8.29 7.01
C LEU A 39 7.95 -7.65 7.56
N GLY A 40 6.78 -8.20 7.22
CA GLY A 40 5.47 -7.64 7.60
C GLY A 40 4.98 -6.50 6.68
N GLY A 41 5.81 -6.04 5.73
CA GLY A 41 5.45 -5.01 4.76
C GLY A 41 5.22 -3.63 5.39
N GLN A 42 4.48 -2.77 4.72
CA GLN A 42 4.32 -1.36 5.11
C GLN A 42 3.64 -1.15 6.47
N LEU A 43 2.79 -2.07 6.92
CA LEU A 43 2.15 -1.94 8.23
C LEU A 43 3.13 -1.92 9.39
N THR A 44 4.35 -2.44 9.23
CA THR A 44 5.39 -2.39 10.27
C THR A 44 5.91 -0.97 10.53
N THR A 45 5.64 -0.03 9.65
CA THR A 45 5.97 1.39 9.82
C THR A 45 4.78 2.24 10.30
N THR A 46 3.60 1.63 10.47
CA THR A 46 2.37 2.27 10.93
C THR A 46 2.24 2.12 12.44
N THR A 47 1.94 3.20 13.17
CA THR A 47 1.80 3.17 14.62
C THR A 47 0.53 2.44 15.05
N GLU A 48 -0.64 2.97 14.72
CA GLU A 48 -1.94 2.40 15.09
C GLU A 48 -2.73 1.98 13.86
N VAL A 49 -3.48 0.87 13.98
CA VAL A 49 -4.32 0.31 12.91
C VAL A 49 -5.74 0.11 13.46
N ASP A 50 -6.42 1.22 13.72
CA ASP A 50 -7.76 1.23 14.33
C ASP A 50 -8.88 0.72 13.39
N ASN A 51 -8.57 0.62 12.10
CA ASN A 51 -9.51 0.15 11.09
C ASN A 51 -9.41 -1.36 10.80
N TRP A 52 -8.62 -2.11 11.59
CA TRP A 52 -8.58 -3.57 11.50
C TRP A 52 -9.72 -4.18 12.34
N PRO A 53 -10.71 -4.86 11.73
CA PRO A 53 -11.84 -5.44 12.46
C PRO A 53 -11.42 -6.57 13.39
N GLY A 54 -11.92 -6.54 14.62
CA GLY A 54 -11.71 -7.60 15.62
C GLY A 54 -10.71 -7.24 16.73
N ASP A 55 -10.11 -6.06 16.67
CA ASP A 55 -9.20 -5.54 17.70
C ASP A 55 -9.70 -4.18 18.23
N PRO A 56 -10.56 -4.18 19.27
CA PRO A 56 -11.18 -2.95 19.77
C PRO A 56 -10.29 -2.11 20.71
N GLU A 57 -9.15 -2.64 21.15
CA GLU A 57 -8.30 -2.04 22.21
C GLU A 57 -7.04 -1.33 21.67
N GLY A 58 -7.07 -0.91 20.41
CA GLY A 58 -5.91 -0.30 19.77
C GLY A 58 -4.85 -1.33 19.37
N LEU A 59 -4.63 -1.49 18.09
CA LEU A 59 -3.67 -2.43 17.52
C LEU A 59 -2.62 -1.65 16.75
N THR A 60 -1.33 -1.91 17.03
CA THR A 60 -0.25 -1.33 16.22
C THR A 60 0.02 -2.18 14.99
N GLY A 61 0.50 -1.54 13.92
CA GLY A 61 0.87 -2.24 12.70
C GLY A 61 1.87 -3.38 12.93
N PRO A 62 3.00 -3.15 13.65
CA PRO A 62 3.93 -4.23 14.00
C PRO A 62 3.25 -5.39 14.74
N ALA A 63 2.42 -5.10 15.76
CA ALA A 63 1.74 -6.14 16.53
C ALA A 63 0.76 -6.98 15.69
N LEU A 64 0.07 -6.33 14.72
CA LEU A 64 -0.77 -7.05 13.76
C LEU A 64 0.08 -7.99 12.90
N MET A 65 1.20 -7.52 12.38
CA MET A 65 2.07 -8.32 11.51
C MET A 65 2.70 -9.48 12.25
N ASP A 66 3.16 -9.30 13.48
CA ASP A 66 3.67 -10.38 14.34
C ASP A 66 2.61 -11.47 14.56
N ARG A 67 1.36 -11.08 14.83
CA ARG A 67 0.24 -12.03 15.01
C ARG A 67 -0.08 -12.78 13.71
N MET A 68 -0.06 -12.11 12.57
CA MET A 68 -0.31 -12.73 11.26
C MET A 68 0.82 -13.69 10.88
N GLN A 69 2.08 -13.31 11.14
CA GLN A 69 3.23 -14.21 10.97
C GLN A 69 3.10 -15.47 11.83
N ALA A 70 2.93 -15.30 13.14
CA ALA A 70 2.78 -16.42 14.06
C ALA A 70 1.62 -17.35 13.68
N HIS A 71 0.55 -16.77 13.12
CA HIS A 71 -0.59 -17.56 12.64
C HIS A 71 -0.24 -18.39 11.39
N ALA A 72 0.53 -17.84 10.43
CA ALA A 72 0.98 -18.55 9.24
C ALA A 72 1.97 -19.68 9.63
N GLU A 73 2.94 -19.40 10.48
CA GLU A 73 3.92 -20.38 10.98
C GLU A 73 3.27 -21.51 11.76
N ARG A 74 2.23 -21.22 12.56
CA ARG A 74 1.46 -22.23 13.31
C ARG A 74 0.91 -23.34 12.42
N PHE A 75 0.57 -23.05 11.16
CA PHE A 75 0.08 -24.04 10.21
C PHE A 75 1.17 -24.63 9.33
N GLY A 76 2.44 -24.30 9.59
CA GLY A 76 3.59 -24.90 8.90
C GLY A 76 3.96 -24.18 7.60
N THR A 77 3.60 -22.90 7.47
CA THR A 77 4.19 -22.04 6.42
C THR A 77 5.68 -21.92 6.69
N GLU A 78 6.50 -22.17 5.67
CA GLU A 78 7.93 -21.95 5.74
C GLU A 78 8.22 -20.49 5.40
N LEU A 79 8.73 -19.72 6.37
CA LEU A 79 9.13 -18.32 6.19
C LEU A 79 10.61 -18.25 5.77
N VAL A 80 10.88 -17.57 4.66
CA VAL A 80 12.23 -17.36 4.14
C VAL A 80 12.54 -15.87 4.11
N TYR A 81 13.66 -15.50 4.72
CA TYR A 81 14.18 -14.13 4.78
C TYR A 81 15.11 -13.91 3.61
N ASP A 82 14.56 -13.69 2.44
CA ASP A 82 15.30 -13.39 1.22
C ASP A 82 14.57 -12.32 0.40
N HIS A 83 15.27 -11.66 -0.49
CA HIS A 83 14.73 -10.67 -1.41
C HIS A 83 14.86 -11.16 -2.84
N ILE A 84 13.74 -11.25 -3.56
CA ILE A 84 13.72 -11.67 -4.96
C ILE A 84 13.96 -10.48 -5.87
N ASN A 85 14.97 -10.60 -6.72
CA ASN A 85 15.39 -9.58 -7.67
C ASN A 85 14.87 -9.83 -9.09
N GLU A 86 14.73 -11.11 -9.46
CA GLU A 86 14.36 -11.52 -10.81
C GLU A 86 13.42 -12.72 -10.75
N VAL A 87 12.46 -12.74 -11.66
CA VAL A 87 11.50 -13.83 -11.82
C VAL A 87 11.42 -14.21 -13.30
N ASP A 88 11.41 -15.50 -13.61
CA ASP A 88 11.11 -16.01 -14.96
C ASP A 88 9.80 -16.81 -14.93
N LEU A 89 8.76 -16.21 -15.50
CA LEU A 89 7.43 -16.81 -15.61
C LEU A 89 7.18 -17.54 -16.94
N ASN A 90 8.19 -17.56 -17.83
CA ASN A 90 8.10 -18.23 -19.14
C ASN A 90 8.50 -19.71 -19.10
N VAL A 91 9.08 -20.15 -17.99
CA VAL A 91 9.54 -21.53 -17.78
C VAL A 91 8.66 -22.25 -16.74
N ARG A 92 8.72 -23.58 -16.77
CA ARG A 92 8.05 -24.42 -15.77
C ARG A 92 9.06 -25.45 -15.24
N PRO A 93 9.16 -25.59 -13.87
CA PRO A 93 8.56 -24.72 -12.84
C PRO A 93 9.04 -23.27 -12.98
N PHE A 94 8.29 -22.30 -12.43
CA PHE A 94 8.70 -20.89 -12.39
C PHE A 94 10.02 -20.74 -11.63
N VAL A 95 10.84 -19.77 -12.02
CA VAL A 95 12.15 -19.51 -11.40
C VAL A 95 12.16 -18.13 -10.74
N LEU A 96 12.62 -18.06 -9.50
CA LEU A 96 12.81 -16.82 -8.75
C LEU A 96 14.26 -16.77 -8.25
N LYS A 97 14.96 -15.66 -8.52
CA LYS A 97 16.34 -15.45 -8.05
C LYS A 97 16.35 -14.45 -6.91
N GLY A 98 16.76 -14.94 -5.75
CA GLY A 98 16.94 -14.16 -4.55
C GLY A 98 18.39 -13.70 -4.38
N ASP A 99 18.62 -12.88 -3.33
CA ASP A 99 19.97 -12.48 -2.92
C ASP A 99 20.78 -13.68 -2.38
N MET A 100 20.09 -14.63 -1.75
CA MET A 100 20.72 -15.77 -1.08
C MET A 100 20.65 -17.05 -1.92
N GLU A 101 19.49 -17.33 -2.51
CA GLU A 101 19.23 -18.60 -3.19
C GLU A 101 18.39 -18.42 -4.46
N GLU A 102 18.35 -19.46 -5.28
CA GLU A 102 17.41 -19.61 -6.39
C GLU A 102 16.25 -20.53 -5.98
N TYR A 103 15.04 -20.13 -6.29
CA TYR A 103 13.81 -20.85 -5.94
C TYR A 103 13.06 -21.26 -7.20
N THR A 104 12.33 -22.36 -7.11
CA THR A 104 11.38 -22.76 -8.17
C THR A 104 10.03 -23.12 -7.58
N CYS A 105 8.95 -22.90 -8.34
CA CYS A 105 7.60 -23.27 -7.90
C CYS A 105 6.68 -23.64 -9.06
N ASP A 106 5.63 -24.44 -8.74
CA ASP A 106 4.57 -24.81 -9.69
C ASP A 106 3.50 -23.71 -9.75
N ALA A 107 3.25 -23.03 -8.64
CA ALA A 107 2.37 -21.85 -8.56
C ALA A 107 3.01 -20.73 -7.75
N LEU A 108 2.67 -19.49 -8.11
CA LEU A 108 3.19 -18.25 -7.47
C LEU A 108 2.04 -17.34 -7.07
N ILE A 109 2.03 -16.88 -5.82
CA ILE A 109 1.17 -15.78 -5.34
C ILE A 109 2.05 -14.54 -5.15
N ILE A 110 1.75 -13.47 -5.89
CA ILE A 110 2.45 -12.20 -5.81
C ILE A 110 1.69 -11.30 -4.83
N ALA A 111 2.33 -10.97 -3.70
CA ALA A 111 1.81 -10.14 -2.63
C ALA A 111 2.81 -9.04 -2.23
N THR A 112 3.55 -8.52 -3.23
CA THR A 112 4.66 -7.57 -3.05
C THR A 112 4.21 -6.15 -2.69
N GLY A 113 2.90 -5.89 -2.71
CA GLY A 113 2.32 -4.61 -2.31
C GLY A 113 2.65 -3.44 -3.25
N ALA A 114 2.44 -2.23 -2.72
CA ALA A 114 2.77 -0.97 -3.38
C ALA A 114 3.43 -0.03 -2.35
N THR A 115 4.34 0.80 -2.80
CA THR A 115 5.04 1.76 -1.94
C THR A 115 4.43 3.14 -2.12
N ALA A 116 4.02 3.78 -1.02
CA ALA A 116 3.58 5.17 -1.02
C ALA A 116 4.70 6.09 -1.51
N GLN A 117 4.36 7.04 -2.34
CA GLN A 117 5.31 8.05 -2.79
C GLN A 117 5.29 9.23 -1.81
N TYR A 118 6.47 9.63 -1.39
CA TYR A 118 6.72 10.77 -0.54
C TYR A 118 7.44 11.89 -1.29
N LEU A 119 7.54 13.07 -0.69
CA LEU A 119 8.18 14.23 -1.31
C LEU A 119 9.71 14.09 -1.38
N GLY A 120 10.28 13.23 -0.52
CA GLY A 120 11.72 12.97 -0.45
C GLY A 120 12.47 14.03 0.36
N LEU A 121 11.77 14.75 1.24
CA LEU A 121 12.36 15.75 2.13
C LEU A 121 12.87 15.09 3.41
N GLU A 122 14.04 15.50 3.89
CA GLU A 122 14.55 15.04 5.18
C GLU A 122 13.60 15.40 6.33
N SER A 123 13.04 16.61 6.28
CA SER A 123 12.06 17.07 7.27
C SER A 123 10.76 16.23 7.26
N GLU A 124 10.32 15.75 6.10
CA GLU A 124 9.20 14.82 5.98
C GLU A 124 9.47 13.50 6.72
N GLN A 125 10.68 12.94 6.54
CA GLN A 125 11.07 11.68 7.17
C GLN A 125 11.11 11.79 8.70
N ASN A 126 11.52 12.94 9.25
CA ASN A 126 11.62 13.18 10.69
C ASN A 126 10.25 13.14 11.39
N PHE A 127 9.16 13.41 10.66
CA PHE A 127 7.80 13.44 11.19
C PHE A 127 6.91 12.30 10.70
N MET A 128 7.49 11.26 10.06
CA MET A 128 6.74 10.06 9.67
C MET A 128 6.09 9.40 10.90
N GLY A 129 4.76 9.19 10.85
CA GLY A 129 3.99 8.69 11.99
C GLY A 129 3.82 9.67 13.16
N GLN A 130 4.36 10.89 13.05
CA GLN A 130 4.24 11.97 14.03
C GLN A 130 3.70 13.26 13.40
N GLY A 131 2.82 13.12 12.43
CA GLY A 131 2.21 14.22 11.71
C GLY A 131 2.29 14.10 10.20
N VAL A 132 3.16 13.26 9.65
CA VAL A 132 3.24 12.95 8.22
C VAL A 132 2.67 11.57 7.94
N SER A 133 1.72 11.49 7.01
CA SER A 133 1.05 10.27 6.55
C SER A 133 0.86 10.27 5.04
N ALA A 134 0.64 9.10 4.45
CA ALA A 134 0.24 8.92 3.06
C ALA A 134 -1.12 8.18 2.93
N CYS A 135 -1.92 8.16 4.01
CA CYS A 135 -3.20 7.46 4.04
C CYS A 135 -4.20 8.19 4.95
N ALA A 136 -5.10 8.96 4.36
CA ALA A 136 -6.12 9.69 5.13
C ALA A 136 -7.13 8.76 5.81
N THR A 137 -7.48 7.63 5.20
CA THR A 137 -8.41 6.65 5.79
C THR A 137 -7.79 5.87 6.95
N CYS A 138 -6.45 5.80 7.02
CA CYS A 138 -5.73 5.17 8.11
C CYS A 138 -5.62 6.12 9.30
N ASP A 139 -5.09 7.31 9.07
CA ASP A 139 -4.60 8.20 10.14
C ASP A 139 -5.49 9.44 10.36
N GLY A 140 -6.45 9.70 9.48
CA GLY A 140 -7.25 10.93 9.52
C GLY A 140 -8.03 11.12 10.82
N PHE A 141 -8.41 10.05 11.51
CA PHE A 141 -9.14 10.11 12.77
C PHE A 141 -8.32 10.76 13.90
N PHE A 142 -6.99 10.59 13.91
CA PHE A 142 -6.10 11.19 14.92
C PHE A 142 -6.09 12.74 14.85
N TYR A 143 -6.50 13.30 13.70
CA TYR A 143 -6.55 14.76 13.46
C TYR A 143 -7.96 15.34 13.59
N LYS A 144 -8.85 14.65 14.31
CA LYS A 144 -10.21 15.14 14.56
C LYS A 144 -10.19 16.54 15.18
N ASN A 145 -10.92 17.47 14.54
CA ASN A 145 -11.00 18.89 14.91
C ASN A 145 -9.66 19.65 14.87
N GLN A 146 -8.65 19.12 14.17
CA GLN A 146 -7.38 19.81 13.94
C GLN A 146 -7.27 20.28 12.48
N LYS A 147 -6.35 21.21 12.22
CA LYS A 147 -6.03 21.66 10.85
C LYS A 147 -5.07 20.65 10.21
N VAL A 148 -5.35 20.26 8.97
CA VAL A 148 -4.49 19.34 8.22
C VAL A 148 -4.20 19.86 6.83
N MET A 149 -3.13 19.37 6.22
CA MET A 149 -2.75 19.66 4.86
C MET A 149 -2.74 18.37 4.03
N VAL A 150 -3.22 18.45 2.79
CA VAL A 150 -3.10 17.38 1.79
C VAL A 150 -2.25 17.91 0.64
N VAL A 151 -1.26 17.13 0.20
CA VAL A 151 -0.40 17.49 -0.93
C VAL A 151 -0.67 16.57 -2.10
N GLY A 152 -1.05 17.15 -3.23
CA GLY A 152 -1.31 16.41 -4.45
C GLY A 152 -2.28 17.14 -5.39
N GLY A 153 -2.72 16.47 -6.46
CA GLY A 153 -3.64 17.07 -7.43
C GLY A 153 -4.31 16.06 -8.35
N GLY A 154 -4.18 14.77 -8.06
CA GLY A 154 -4.91 13.67 -8.69
C GLY A 154 -6.15 13.27 -7.88
N ASN A 155 -6.83 12.19 -8.32
CA ASN A 155 -8.02 11.66 -7.64
C ASN A 155 -7.77 11.41 -6.16
N THR A 156 -6.71 10.69 -5.82
CA THR A 156 -6.36 10.36 -4.43
C THR A 156 -6.28 11.61 -3.54
N ALA A 157 -5.60 12.67 -4.00
CA ALA A 157 -5.46 13.89 -3.20
C ALA A 157 -6.80 14.59 -2.94
N VAL A 158 -7.68 14.61 -3.95
CA VAL A 158 -9.00 15.22 -3.82
C VAL A 158 -9.91 14.36 -2.93
N GLU A 159 -9.90 13.04 -3.10
CA GLU A 159 -10.66 12.09 -2.28
C GLU A 159 -10.22 12.17 -0.81
N GLU A 160 -8.92 12.20 -0.54
CA GLU A 160 -8.39 12.34 0.82
C GLU A 160 -8.75 13.70 1.45
N ALA A 161 -8.67 14.79 0.68
CA ALA A 161 -9.09 16.11 1.16
C ALA A 161 -10.59 16.15 1.51
N LEU A 162 -11.43 15.54 0.66
CA LEU A 162 -12.87 15.41 0.91
C LEU A 162 -13.15 14.54 2.15
N TYR A 163 -12.47 13.41 2.29
CA TYR A 163 -12.59 12.55 3.45
C TYR A 163 -12.22 13.29 4.74
N LEU A 164 -11.04 13.91 4.77
CA LEU A 164 -10.53 14.66 5.91
C LEU A 164 -11.42 15.86 6.26
N SER A 165 -12.10 16.50 5.28
CA SER A 165 -12.99 17.63 5.54
C SER A 165 -14.19 17.29 6.42
N ASN A 166 -14.50 16.00 6.60
CA ASN A 166 -15.55 15.53 7.50
C ASN A 166 -15.03 15.29 8.94
N ILE A 167 -13.72 15.27 9.15
CA ILE A 167 -13.06 14.87 10.40
C ILE A 167 -12.29 16.07 11.00
N ALA A 168 -11.47 16.69 10.18
CA ALA A 168 -10.62 17.83 10.56
C ALA A 168 -11.44 19.12 10.73
N SER A 169 -10.90 20.09 11.45
CA SER A 169 -11.51 21.43 11.54
C SER A 169 -11.37 22.20 10.24
N HIS A 170 -10.27 22.03 9.53
CA HIS A 170 -9.98 22.63 8.23
C HIS A 170 -8.95 21.81 7.47
N VAL A 171 -9.11 21.72 6.15
CA VAL A 171 -8.17 21.03 5.24
C VAL A 171 -7.57 22.05 4.27
N THR A 172 -6.25 22.08 4.16
CA THR A 172 -5.54 22.84 3.14
C THR A 172 -5.03 21.90 2.07
N LEU A 173 -5.58 21.96 0.85
CA LEU A 173 -5.04 21.22 -0.30
C LEU A 173 -3.96 22.05 -0.98
N VAL A 174 -2.75 21.51 -1.11
CA VAL A 174 -1.63 22.16 -1.79
C VAL A 174 -1.33 21.48 -3.11
N HIS A 175 -1.28 22.26 -4.18
CA HIS A 175 -0.94 21.75 -5.51
C HIS A 175 0.07 22.64 -6.22
N ARG A 176 1.09 22.01 -6.81
CA ARG A 176 2.19 22.71 -7.51
C ARG A 176 1.80 23.37 -8.85
N ARG A 177 0.55 23.20 -9.31
CA ARG A 177 0.01 23.78 -10.54
C ARG A 177 -1.25 24.57 -10.22
N ASP A 178 -1.82 25.21 -11.22
CA ASP A 178 -3.05 25.99 -11.16
C ASP A 178 -4.33 25.19 -11.50
N SER A 179 -4.19 23.89 -11.73
CA SER A 179 -5.30 23.01 -12.10
C SER A 179 -5.09 21.57 -11.65
N LEU A 180 -6.17 20.91 -11.23
CA LEU A 180 -6.19 19.52 -10.79
C LEU A 180 -6.27 18.56 -12.00
N ARG A 181 -5.72 17.37 -11.81
CA ARG A 181 -5.83 16.26 -12.76
C ARG A 181 -6.91 15.25 -12.35
N SER A 182 -7.59 15.48 -11.24
CA SER A 182 -8.69 14.65 -10.77
C SER A 182 -9.91 14.73 -11.68
N GLU A 183 -10.81 13.76 -11.54
CA GLU A 183 -12.08 13.73 -12.26
C GLU A 183 -12.94 14.97 -11.94
N LYS A 184 -13.72 15.42 -12.92
CA LYS A 184 -14.52 16.65 -12.79
C LYS A 184 -15.50 16.58 -11.62
N ILE A 185 -16.15 15.44 -11.41
CA ILE A 185 -17.08 15.28 -10.30
C ILE A 185 -16.41 15.44 -8.94
N LEU A 186 -15.19 14.96 -8.79
CA LEU A 186 -14.40 15.14 -7.57
C LEU A 186 -14.00 16.60 -7.37
N GLN A 187 -13.63 17.30 -8.46
CA GLN A 187 -13.36 18.75 -8.42
C GLN A 187 -14.60 19.53 -8.00
N ASP A 188 -15.80 19.20 -8.51
CA ASP A 188 -17.04 19.86 -8.15
C ASP A 188 -17.35 19.70 -6.66
N HIS A 189 -17.15 18.51 -6.10
CA HIS A 189 -17.28 18.26 -4.65
C HIS A 189 -16.25 19.04 -3.84
N LEU A 190 -14.99 19.08 -4.29
CA LEU A 190 -13.91 19.82 -3.63
C LEU A 190 -14.23 21.33 -3.58
N PHE A 191 -14.63 21.93 -4.70
CA PHE A 191 -14.97 23.34 -4.77
C PHE A 191 -16.26 23.68 -4.00
N ALA A 192 -17.19 22.73 -3.84
CA ALA A 192 -18.31 22.89 -2.93
C ALA A 192 -17.86 23.00 -1.48
N LYS A 193 -16.93 22.12 -1.04
CA LYS A 193 -16.34 22.17 0.30
C LYS A 193 -15.48 23.40 0.54
N GLU A 194 -14.82 23.91 -0.48
CA GLU A 194 -14.10 25.18 -0.43
C GLU A 194 -15.06 26.36 -0.16
N LYS A 195 -16.20 26.41 -0.87
CA LYS A 195 -17.25 27.43 -0.63
C LYS A 195 -17.88 27.33 0.76
N GLU A 196 -17.95 26.14 1.34
CA GLU A 196 -18.39 25.91 2.73
C GLU A 196 -17.34 26.35 3.77
N GLY A 197 -16.11 26.71 3.34
CA GLY A 197 -15.01 27.08 4.22
C GLY A 197 -14.35 25.90 4.94
N LYS A 198 -14.67 24.66 4.54
CA LYS A 198 -14.08 23.44 5.10
C LYS A 198 -12.73 23.11 4.49
N ILE A 199 -12.53 23.47 3.24
CA ILE A 199 -11.29 23.27 2.50
C ILE A 199 -10.79 24.61 1.99
N SER A 200 -9.49 24.79 1.91
CA SER A 200 -8.84 25.84 1.15
C SER A 200 -7.84 25.22 0.17
N ILE A 201 -7.64 25.87 -0.97
CA ILE A 201 -6.70 25.36 -1.98
C ILE A 201 -5.57 26.40 -2.16
N ILE A 202 -4.34 25.93 -2.02
CA ILE A 202 -3.13 26.72 -2.29
C ILE A 202 -2.54 26.22 -3.61
N TRP A 203 -2.72 27.00 -4.66
CA TRP A 203 -2.21 26.71 -5.99
C TRP A 203 -0.78 27.17 -6.16
N ASN A 204 -0.07 26.55 -7.12
CA ASN A 204 1.28 26.95 -7.54
C ASN A 204 2.28 26.95 -6.37
N HIS A 205 2.10 26.01 -5.42
CA HIS A 205 3.01 25.83 -4.31
C HIS A 205 3.41 24.37 -4.16
N GLU A 206 4.61 24.17 -3.68
CA GLU A 206 5.14 22.88 -3.25
C GLU A 206 5.59 22.95 -1.81
N VAL A 207 5.65 21.80 -1.14
CA VAL A 207 6.21 21.72 0.21
C VAL A 207 7.71 21.83 0.12
N GLU A 208 8.28 22.78 0.84
CA GLU A 208 9.72 22.95 0.97
C GLU A 208 10.25 22.28 2.23
N GLU A 209 9.50 22.38 3.34
CA GLU A 209 9.95 21.87 4.64
C GLU A 209 8.74 21.54 5.52
N VAL A 210 8.82 20.46 6.27
CA VAL A 210 7.88 20.13 7.35
C VAL A 210 8.49 20.61 8.66
N LEU A 211 7.73 21.38 9.41
CA LEU A 211 8.15 22.00 10.66
C LEU A 211 7.36 21.41 11.82
N GLY A 212 8.02 21.23 12.94
CA GLY A 212 7.40 20.67 14.13
C GLY A 212 8.31 20.66 15.32
N ASP A 213 7.83 20.05 16.39
CA ASP A 213 8.54 19.87 17.64
C ASP A 213 8.40 18.43 18.16
N ASN A 214 8.72 18.18 19.41
CA ASN A 214 8.63 16.87 20.04
C ASN A 214 7.18 16.31 20.13
N THR A 215 6.16 17.10 19.79
CA THR A 215 4.75 16.69 19.79
C THR A 215 4.26 16.33 18.39
N GLY A 216 5.06 16.61 17.36
CA GLY A 216 4.75 16.32 15.95
C GLY A 216 4.77 17.55 15.06
N VAL A 217 4.09 17.47 13.92
CA VAL A 217 3.99 18.57 12.93
C VAL A 217 3.20 19.74 13.52
N THR A 218 3.75 20.96 13.40
CA THR A 218 3.09 22.21 13.81
C THR A 218 2.81 23.16 12.64
N SER A 219 3.60 23.06 11.56
CA SER A 219 3.40 23.83 10.34
C SER A 219 4.12 23.20 9.16
N VAL A 220 3.77 23.67 7.96
CA VAL A 220 4.43 23.28 6.72
C VAL A 220 4.87 24.53 5.99
N ARG A 221 6.14 24.60 5.61
CA ARG A 221 6.65 25.66 4.75
C ARG A 221 6.38 25.33 3.31
N LEU A 222 5.67 26.23 2.64
CA LEU A 222 5.36 26.17 1.22
C LEU A 222 6.25 27.14 0.46
N LYS A 223 6.68 26.72 -0.74
CA LYS A 223 7.40 27.55 -1.69
C LYS A 223 6.55 27.71 -2.95
N SER A 224 6.38 28.96 -3.41
CA SER A 224 5.72 29.24 -4.69
C SER A 224 6.55 28.74 -5.87
N THR A 225 5.87 28.10 -6.81
CA THR A 225 6.48 27.64 -8.07
C THR A 225 6.57 28.76 -9.12
N GLN A 226 6.08 29.96 -8.82
CA GLN A 226 6.04 31.11 -9.75
C GLN A 226 7.11 32.17 -9.42
N ASP A 227 7.25 32.53 -8.15
CA ASP A 227 8.10 33.64 -7.72
C ASP A 227 9.04 33.29 -6.55
N GLU A 228 9.10 32.01 -6.19
CA GLU A 228 9.92 31.49 -5.10
C GLU A 228 9.61 32.04 -3.69
N SER A 229 8.54 32.82 -3.53
CA SER A 229 8.09 33.30 -2.22
C SER A 229 7.74 32.12 -1.31
N LYS A 230 7.92 32.31 -0.01
CA LYS A 230 7.68 31.27 0.98
C LYS A 230 6.61 31.70 1.98
N GLN A 231 5.82 30.74 2.45
CA GLN A 231 4.86 30.94 3.52
C GLN A 231 4.80 29.71 4.41
N ASP A 232 4.67 29.93 5.71
CA ASP A 232 4.44 28.87 6.68
C ASP A 232 2.93 28.76 6.94
N VAL A 233 2.39 27.53 6.83
CA VAL A 233 0.97 27.25 7.06
C VAL A 233 0.87 26.36 8.31
N GLU A 234 0.14 26.84 9.31
CA GLU A 234 -0.10 26.10 10.56
C GLU A 234 -1.00 24.90 10.30
N VAL A 235 -0.50 23.70 10.55
CA VAL A 235 -1.22 22.42 10.47
C VAL A 235 -0.62 21.42 11.43
N HIS A 236 -1.42 20.44 11.86
CA HIS A 236 -0.99 19.38 12.79
C HIS A 236 -0.76 18.04 12.08
N GLY A 237 -1.21 17.92 10.82
CA GLY A 237 -1.00 16.73 10.00
C GLY A 237 -0.78 17.10 8.54
N LEU A 238 0.16 16.40 7.89
CA LEU A 238 0.47 16.49 6.48
C LEU A 238 0.20 15.14 5.82
N PHE A 239 -0.74 15.09 4.89
CA PHE A 239 -1.09 13.91 4.09
C PHE A 239 -0.50 14.02 2.70
N VAL A 240 0.45 13.14 2.39
CA VAL A 240 1.17 13.16 1.11
C VAL A 240 0.46 12.25 0.12
N ALA A 241 -0.38 12.82 -0.73
CA ALA A 241 -1.26 12.12 -1.67
C ALA A 241 -0.77 12.27 -3.13
N ILE A 242 0.51 11.98 -3.39
CA ILE A 242 1.13 12.11 -4.72
C ILE A 242 1.18 10.80 -5.51
N GLY A 243 0.64 9.73 -4.94
CA GLY A 243 0.47 8.43 -5.56
C GLY A 243 1.19 7.29 -4.85
N HIS A 244 0.99 6.08 -5.36
CA HIS A 244 1.66 4.86 -4.94
C HIS A 244 2.34 4.23 -6.14
N LYS A 245 3.44 3.54 -5.92
CA LYS A 245 4.14 2.77 -6.92
C LYS A 245 4.02 1.28 -6.56
N PRO A 246 3.32 0.47 -7.35
CA PRO A 246 3.25 -0.97 -7.12
C PRO A 246 4.63 -1.62 -7.32
N ASN A 247 4.94 -2.63 -6.51
CA ASN A 247 6.22 -3.32 -6.53
C ASN A 247 6.20 -4.43 -7.58
N THR A 248 6.17 -4.04 -8.86
CA THR A 248 5.95 -4.92 -10.02
C THR A 248 7.10 -4.92 -11.01
N GLY A 249 8.18 -4.18 -10.78
CA GLY A 249 9.27 -4.02 -11.75
C GLY A 249 9.83 -5.34 -12.29
N MET A 250 9.96 -6.37 -11.44
CA MET A 250 10.45 -7.70 -11.85
C MET A 250 9.48 -8.50 -12.74
N PHE A 251 8.24 -8.05 -12.87
CA PHE A 251 7.19 -8.70 -13.67
C PHE A 251 6.90 -7.96 -14.98
N GLU A 252 7.57 -6.82 -15.24
CA GLU A 252 7.40 -6.07 -16.48
C GLU A 252 7.75 -6.94 -17.70
N GLY A 253 6.89 -6.87 -18.72
CA GLY A 253 7.03 -7.69 -19.93
C GLY A 253 6.63 -9.17 -19.78
N GLN A 254 6.31 -9.64 -18.57
CA GLN A 254 5.87 -11.01 -18.31
C GLN A 254 4.39 -11.10 -17.90
N LEU A 255 3.88 -10.09 -17.19
CA LEU A 255 2.47 -9.99 -16.79
C LEU A 255 1.80 -8.77 -17.43
N ASN A 256 0.49 -8.85 -17.60
CA ASN A 256 -0.31 -7.70 -17.99
C ASN A 256 -0.39 -6.72 -16.84
N LEU A 257 0.12 -5.50 -17.05
CA LEU A 257 0.07 -4.41 -16.09
C LEU A 257 -0.82 -3.27 -16.61
N ARG A 258 -1.50 -2.59 -15.70
CA ARG A 258 -2.21 -1.34 -15.96
C ARG A 258 -1.79 -0.30 -14.94
N ASP A 259 -1.25 0.82 -15.38
CA ASP A 259 -0.69 1.86 -14.51
C ASP A 259 0.33 1.31 -13.49
N GLY A 260 1.09 0.27 -13.90
CA GLY A 260 2.05 -0.45 -13.09
C GLY A 260 1.46 -1.57 -12.22
N TYR A 261 0.14 -1.62 -11.98
CA TYR A 261 -0.53 -2.65 -11.18
C TYR A 261 -0.77 -3.94 -11.97
N ILE A 262 -0.62 -5.09 -11.32
CA ILE A 262 -0.90 -6.38 -11.96
C ILE A 262 -2.40 -6.49 -12.23
N GLN A 263 -2.75 -6.78 -13.48
CA GLN A 263 -4.14 -7.06 -13.86
C GLN A 263 -4.51 -8.49 -13.45
N VAL A 264 -5.61 -8.61 -12.71
CA VAL A 264 -6.21 -9.89 -12.33
C VAL A 264 -7.57 -10.04 -13.00
N GLN A 265 -8.05 -11.29 -13.10
CA GLN A 265 -9.31 -11.62 -13.78
C GLN A 265 -10.51 -10.90 -13.14
N SER A 266 -10.51 -10.76 -11.81
CA SER A 266 -11.60 -10.18 -11.01
C SER A 266 -12.94 -10.95 -11.15
N GLY A 267 -13.96 -10.52 -10.39
CA GLY A 267 -15.32 -11.07 -10.50
C GLY A 267 -15.65 -12.15 -9.49
N THR A 268 -16.82 -12.80 -9.68
CA THR A 268 -17.40 -13.76 -8.73
C THR A 268 -17.49 -15.20 -9.25
N SER A 269 -16.89 -15.46 -10.42
CA SER A 269 -16.93 -16.80 -11.06
C SER A 269 -15.75 -17.69 -10.67
N GLY A 270 -14.95 -17.30 -9.67
CA GLY A 270 -13.69 -17.94 -9.28
C GLY A 270 -12.50 -17.42 -10.11
N ASN A 271 -11.30 -17.80 -9.72
CA ASN A 271 -10.03 -17.35 -10.31
C ASN A 271 -9.90 -15.79 -10.30
N ALA A 272 -10.52 -15.11 -9.35
CA ALA A 272 -10.55 -13.66 -9.33
C ALA A 272 -9.16 -13.03 -9.18
N THR A 273 -8.20 -13.75 -8.63
CA THR A 273 -6.81 -13.31 -8.43
C THR A 273 -5.84 -13.80 -9.51
N ALA A 274 -6.32 -14.58 -10.50
CA ALA A 274 -5.51 -15.08 -11.59
C ALA A 274 -4.99 -13.95 -12.48
N THR A 275 -3.70 -14.00 -12.80
CA THR A 275 -3.04 -13.07 -13.72
C THR A 275 -3.11 -13.52 -15.18
N SER A 276 -2.38 -12.87 -16.07
CA SER A 276 -2.26 -13.28 -17.48
C SER A 276 -1.46 -14.57 -17.68
N VAL A 277 -0.75 -15.06 -16.66
CA VAL A 277 0.05 -16.29 -16.70
C VAL A 277 -0.61 -17.36 -15.82
N ALA A 278 -0.98 -18.50 -16.39
CA ALA A 278 -1.60 -19.61 -15.65
C ALA A 278 -0.69 -20.07 -14.50
N GLY A 279 -1.25 -20.25 -13.28
CA GLY A 279 -0.49 -20.61 -12.08
C GLY A 279 0.16 -19.42 -11.38
N VAL A 280 -0.04 -18.19 -11.87
CA VAL A 280 0.40 -16.96 -11.22
C VAL A 280 -0.81 -16.15 -10.77
N PHE A 281 -0.85 -15.81 -9.50
CA PHE A 281 -1.93 -15.07 -8.84
C PHE A 281 -1.36 -13.79 -8.20
N ALA A 282 -2.19 -12.75 -8.07
CA ALA A 282 -1.78 -11.51 -7.41
C ALA A 282 -2.82 -11.06 -6.39
N ALA A 283 -2.35 -10.55 -5.24
CA ALA A 283 -3.20 -10.14 -4.13
C ALA A 283 -2.64 -8.93 -3.38
N GLY A 284 -3.52 -8.12 -2.82
CA GLY A 284 -3.18 -6.90 -2.10
C GLY A 284 -2.85 -5.75 -3.04
N ASP A 285 -2.14 -4.77 -2.51
CA ASP A 285 -1.89 -3.48 -3.15
C ASP A 285 -1.09 -3.57 -4.46
N VAL A 286 -0.45 -4.70 -4.74
CA VAL A 286 0.22 -4.93 -6.03
C VAL A 286 -0.77 -5.02 -7.21
N ALA A 287 -2.03 -5.36 -6.92
CA ALA A 287 -3.14 -5.47 -7.89
C ALA A 287 -4.30 -4.49 -7.57
N ASP A 288 -4.38 -3.96 -6.35
CA ASP A 288 -5.42 -3.03 -5.90
C ASP A 288 -4.91 -1.59 -5.93
N SER A 289 -5.28 -0.85 -6.97
CA SER A 289 -4.99 0.59 -7.09
C SER A 289 -6.03 1.49 -6.41
N ILE A 290 -7.13 0.93 -5.87
CA ILE A 290 -8.31 1.67 -5.42
C ILE A 290 -8.40 1.69 -3.89
N TYR A 291 -8.55 0.53 -3.25
CA TYR A 291 -8.85 0.45 -1.82
C TYR A 291 -7.60 0.54 -0.94
N ARG A 292 -6.58 -0.28 -1.25
CA ARG A 292 -5.29 -0.30 -0.54
C ARG A 292 -5.46 -0.32 0.99
N GLN A 293 -6.26 -1.26 1.47
CA GLN A 293 -6.50 -1.47 2.90
C GLN A 293 -5.95 -2.82 3.36
N ALA A 294 -5.49 -2.89 4.61
CA ALA A 294 -4.98 -4.15 5.19
C ALA A 294 -6.01 -5.27 5.09
N ILE A 295 -7.29 -4.96 5.35
CA ILE A 295 -8.37 -5.95 5.33
C ILE A 295 -8.70 -6.42 3.91
N THR A 296 -8.69 -5.53 2.90
CA THR A 296 -8.90 -5.92 1.49
C THR A 296 -7.72 -6.72 0.97
N SER A 297 -6.50 -6.36 1.38
CA SER A 297 -5.29 -7.12 1.08
C SER A 297 -5.35 -8.53 1.68
N ALA A 298 -5.72 -8.67 2.95
CA ALA A 298 -5.91 -9.98 3.58
C ALA A 298 -7.00 -10.80 2.89
N GLY A 299 -8.12 -10.17 2.54
CA GLY A 299 -9.22 -10.81 1.82
C GLY A 299 -8.79 -11.34 0.44
N SER A 300 -8.07 -10.52 -0.34
CA SER A 300 -7.54 -10.95 -1.65
C SER A 300 -6.45 -12.03 -1.52
N GLY A 301 -5.64 -11.99 -0.46
CA GLY A 301 -4.69 -13.05 -0.13
C GLY A 301 -5.36 -14.39 0.11
N CYS A 302 -6.46 -14.42 0.87
CA CYS A 302 -7.31 -15.60 1.02
C CYS A 302 -7.80 -16.13 -0.33
N MET A 303 -8.32 -15.24 -1.18
CA MET A 303 -8.80 -15.61 -2.52
C MET A 303 -7.68 -16.21 -3.39
N ALA A 304 -6.49 -15.62 -3.36
CA ALA A 304 -5.34 -16.10 -4.13
C ALA A 304 -4.90 -17.50 -3.69
N ALA A 305 -4.94 -17.80 -2.39
CA ALA A 305 -4.63 -19.15 -1.90
C ALA A 305 -5.64 -20.18 -2.40
N LEU A 306 -6.94 -19.87 -2.38
CA LEU A 306 -7.99 -20.76 -2.89
C LEU A 306 -7.92 -20.96 -4.41
N ASP A 307 -7.59 -19.92 -5.16
CA ASP A 307 -7.39 -20.00 -6.60
C ASP A 307 -6.13 -20.85 -6.93
N ALA A 308 -5.04 -20.68 -6.17
CA ALA A 308 -3.81 -21.45 -6.31
C ALA A 308 -4.01 -22.93 -5.93
N GLU A 309 -4.76 -23.23 -4.85
CA GLU A 309 -5.13 -24.60 -4.47
C GLU A 309 -5.84 -25.29 -5.64
N LYS A 310 -6.90 -24.66 -6.16
CA LYS A 310 -7.68 -25.22 -7.28
C LYS A 310 -6.82 -25.43 -8.55
N TYR A 311 -5.87 -24.54 -8.81
CA TYR A 311 -4.94 -24.69 -9.93
C TYR A 311 -4.02 -25.89 -9.71
N LEU A 312 -3.42 -26.00 -8.54
CA LEU A 312 -2.48 -27.09 -8.20
C LEU A 312 -3.15 -28.47 -8.13
N ASP A 313 -4.43 -28.53 -7.78
CA ASP A 313 -5.19 -29.79 -7.77
C ASP A 313 -5.49 -30.31 -9.18
N ASN A 314 -5.38 -29.46 -10.21
CA ASN A 314 -5.61 -29.82 -11.60
C ASN A 314 -4.31 -29.97 -12.41
N LEU A 315 -3.13 -29.88 -11.77
CA LEU A 315 -1.83 -30.22 -12.37
C LEU A 315 -1.57 -31.71 -12.27
#